data_8876f138dfb5e90c11475c505f8f3746
#
_entry.id   8876f138dfb5e90c11475c505f8f3746
#
_cell.length_a   1.000
_cell.length_b   1.000
_cell.length_c   1.000
_cell.angle_alpha   90.00
_cell.angle_beta   90.00
_cell.angle_gamma   90.00
#
_symmetry.space_group_name_H-M   'P 1'
#
loop_
_entity.id
_entity.type
_entity.pdbx_description
1 polymer ?
#
loop_
_entity_poly.entity_id
_entity_poly.type
_entity_poly.pdbx_seq_one_letter_code
_entity_poly.pdbx_strand_id
1 'polypeptide(L)'
;MSLPHLPFDPSCCLIGGQWRHPTDLEKLELKNPSDGSTLTEIASGNENDIGEAIESAKNAFDQCWNTTPAADRGRILSNLGRLVLKNIDLLSTVEALDVGKPLTQAQADVRALARYMEFYGGAADKVHGETIPYLEGYTVYTLREPHGVTGHIVPWNYPMQIIGRSVGAALAMGNTCVLKPAEEACLTALTFANLAIEAGLPKGVLNVVPGLGAKAGAALCAHKGINHISFTGSVTTGRLVQASAANNIVPVTLELGGKSPQLFFEDANLESALPFLVNAGI
;
A
#
# COMPACT_ATOMS: atom_id res chain seq x y z
N MET A 1 -22.75 11.87 6.31
CA MET A 1 -21.43 12.52 6.58
C MET A 1 -20.93 13.00 5.22
N SER A 2 -20.43 14.22 5.08
CA SER A 2 -19.89 14.73 3.81
C SER A 2 -18.38 14.47 3.73
N LEU A 3 -17.85 14.32 2.50
CA LEU A 3 -16.41 14.19 2.28
C LEU A 3 -15.71 15.44 2.82
N PRO A 4 -14.69 15.30 3.68
CA PRO A 4 -13.91 16.43 4.16
C PRO A 4 -13.09 17.06 3.02
N HIS A 5 -12.62 18.29 3.23
CA HIS A 5 -11.71 18.94 2.28
C HIS A 5 -10.41 18.11 2.18
N LEU A 6 -10.06 17.69 0.98
CA LEU A 6 -8.80 17.00 0.69
C LEU A 6 -7.75 18.01 0.21
N PRO A 7 -6.48 17.89 0.61
CA PRO A 7 -5.42 18.81 0.20
C PRO A 7 -4.91 18.55 -1.23
N PHE A 8 -5.59 17.72 -2.01
CA PHE A 8 -5.28 17.35 -3.39
C PHE A 8 -6.58 17.14 -4.19
N ASP A 9 -6.48 17.11 -5.51
CA ASP A 9 -7.58 16.75 -6.40
C ASP A 9 -7.65 15.21 -6.56
N PRO A 10 -8.74 14.53 -6.10
CA PRO A 10 -8.88 13.09 -6.24
C PRO A 10 -8.89 12.57 -7.69
N SER A 11 -9.20 13.44 -8.66
CA SER A 11 -9.14 13.11 -10.10
C SER A 11 -7.72 13.11 -10.67
N CYS A 12 -6.70 13.20 -9.81
CA CYS A 12 -5.29 13.11 -10.16
C CYS A 12 -4.64 11.82 -9.66
N CYS A 13 -3.64 11.35 -10.40
CA CYS A 13 -2.63 10.41 -9.93
C CYS A 13 -1.50 11.17 -9.24
N LEU A 14 -0.82 10.54 -8.29
CA LEU A 14 0.45 11.02 -7.76
C LEU A 14 1.60 10.33 -8.48
N ILE A 15 2.33 11.04 -9.35
CA ILE A 15 3.46 10.49 -10.08
C ILE A 15 4.63 11.47 -10.00
N GLY A 16 5.82 10.98 -9.64
CA GLY A 16 7.01 11.82 -9.50
C GLY A 16 6.90 12.91 -8.44
N GLY A 17 6.04 12.71 -7.42
CA GLY A 17 5.76 13.70 -6.39
C GLY A 17 4.89 14.87 -6.87
N GLN A 18 4.18 14.70 -7.98
CA GLN A 18 3.25 15.69 -8.54
C GLN A 18 1.87 15.08 -8.74
N TRP A 19 0.84 15.84 -8.36
CA TRP A 19 -0.54 15.54 -8.67
C TRP A 19 -0.84 15.94 -10.11
N ARG A 20 -1.32 15.00 -10.92
CA ARG A 20 -1.65 15.22 -12.33
C ARG A 20 -2.79 14.34 -12.79
N HIS A 21 -3.60 14.84 -13.70
CA HIS A 21 -4.65 14.05 -14.32
C HIS A 21 -4.08 12.88 -15.13
N PRO A 22 -4.84 11.77 -15.29
CA PRO A 22 -4.49 10.71 -16.22
C PRO A 22 -4.23 11.24 -17.64
N THR A 23 -3.41 10.54 -18.40
CA THR A 23 -3.00 10.94 -19.77
C THR A 23 -4.16 11.07 -20.73
N ASP A 24 -5.24 10.30 -20.54
CA ASP A 24 -6.48 10.36 -21.32
C ASP A 24 -7.59 11.19 -20.68
N LEU A 25 -7.33 11.78 -19.50
CA LEU A 25 -8.27 12.57 -18.71
C LEU A 25 -9.51 11.77 -18.24
N GLU A 26 -9.49 10.43 -18.34
CA GLU A 26 -10.59 9.58 -17.87
C GLU A 26 -10.75 9.67 -16.35
N LYS A 27 -11.99 9.64 -15.90
CA LYS A 27 -12.37 9.66 -14.49
C LYS A 27 -13.38 8.56 -14.18
N LEU A 28 -13.45 8.18 -12.92
CA LEU A 28 -14.44 7.26 -12.39
C LEU A 28 -15.24 7.96 -11.31
N GLU A 29 -16.54 7.69 -11.28
CA GLU A 29 -17.39 8.12 -10.19
C GLU A 29 -17.14 7.24 -8.96
N LEU A 30 -16.75 7.85 -7.84
CA LEU A 30 -16.61 7.16 -6.56
C LEU A 30 -17.88 7.30 -5.75
N LYS A 31 -18.45 6.18 -5.31
CA LYS A 31 -19.72 6.14 -4.58
C LYS A 31 -19.52 5.84 -3.11
N ASN A 32 -20.34 6.47 -2.29
CA ASN A 32 -20.50 6.12 -0.89
C ASN A 32 -21.22 4.76 -0.80
N PRO A 33 -20.58 3.71 -0.28
CA PRO A 33 -21.20 2.38 -0.18
C PRO A 33 -22.41 2.34 0.78
N SER A 34 -22.54 3.33 1.67
CA SER A 34 -23.64 3.37 2.66
C SER A 34 -24.99 3.78 2.07
N ASP A 35 -25.00 4.64 1.05
CA ASP A 35 -26.24 5.21 0.48
C ASP A 35 -26.25 5.29 -1.05
N GLY A 36 -25.13 4.93 -1.71
CA GLY A 36 -24.97 4.98 -3.16
C GLY A 36 -24.79 6.39 -3.75
N SER A 37 -24.72 7.43 -2.91
CA SER A 37 -24.47 8.80 -3.38
C SER A 37 -23.04 8.95 -3.91
N THR A 38 -22.85 9.89 -4.83
CA THR A 38 -21.52 10.22 -5.35
C THR A 38 -20.73 10.96 -4.29
N LEU A 39 -19.55 10.43 -3.92
CA LEU A 39 -18.59 11.11 -3.05
C LEU A 39 -17.78 12.14 -3.83
N THR A 40 -17.19 11.73 -4.94
CA THR A 40 -16.36 12.56 -5.82
C THR A 40 -16.08 11.83 -7.14
N GLU A 41 -15.35 12.49 -8.05
CA GLU A 41 -14.69 11.83 -9.18
C GLU A 41 -13.23 11.54 -8.82
N ILE A 42 -12.73 10.39 -9.28
CA ILE A 42 -11.35 9.94 -9.10
C ILE A 42 -10.66 9.73 -10.44
N ALA A 43 -9.34 9.71 -10.44
CA ALA A 43 -8.55 9.38 -11.63
C ALA A 43 -8.84 7.96 -12.11
N SER A 44 -8.93 7.76 -13.44
CA SER A 44 -8.95 6.46 -14.11
C SER A 44 -7.63 6.25 -14.85
N GLY A 45 -6.54 6.01 -14.08
CA GLY A 45 -5.21 5.79 -14.67
C GLY A 45 -5.18 4.58 -15.61
N ASN A 46 -4.35 4.67 -16.62
CA ASN A 46 -4.19 3.70 -17.69
C ASN A 46 -2.76 3.15 -17.79
N GLU A 47 -2.45 2.41 -18.84
CA GLU A 47 -1.13 1.81 -19.08
C GLU A 47 0.00 2.87 -19.18
N ASN A 48 -0.27 4.02 -19.80
CA ASN A 48 0.73 5.09 -19.90
C ASN A 48 1.05 5.69 -18.54
N ASP A 49 0.03 5.95 -17.71
CA ASP A 49 0.21 6.49 -16.36
C ASP A 49 0.99 5.51 -15.48
N ILE A 50 0.73 4.20 -15.59
CA ILE A 50 1.49 3.14 -14.93
C ILE A 50 2.94 3.13 -15.42
N GLY A 51 3.17 3.24 -16.74
CA GLY A 51 4.52 3.30 -17.30
C GLY A 51 5.32 4.48 -16.77
N GLU A 52 4.72 5.67 -16.73
CA GLU A 52 5.35 6.87 -16.19
C GLU A 52 5.58 6.79 -14.67
N ALA A 53 4.67 6.16 -13.93
CA ALA A 53 4.85 5.92 -12.49
C ALA A 53 6.03 4.97 -12.22
N ILE A 54 6.18 3.91 -13.03
CA ILE A 54 7.29 2.95 -12.93
C ILE A 54 8.61 3.61 -13.29
N GLU A 55 8.64 4.40 -14.36
CA GLU A 55 9.86 5.13 -14.76
C GLU A 55 10.26 6.15 -13.68
N SER A 56 9.29 6.86 -13.11
CA SER A 56 9.54 7.76 -11.99
C SER A 56 10.07 7.02 -10.76
N ALA A 57 9.50 5.85 -10.45
CA ALA A 57 9.97 5.02 -9.34
C ALA A 57 11.39 4.51 -9.57
N LYS A 58 11.70 4.07 -10.80
CA LYS A 58 13.04 3.62 -11.20
C LYS A 58 14.07 4.75 -11.08
N ASN A 59 13.74 5.93 -11.58
CA ASN A 59 14.63 7.09 -11.48
C ASN A 59 14.89 7.47 -10.01
N ALA A 60 13.86 7.46 -9.15
CA ALA A 60 14.01 7.72 -7.73
C ALA A 60 14.85 6.64 -7.02
N PHE A 61 14.70 5.38 -7.41
CA PHE A 61 15.52 4.27 -6.90
C PHE A 61 16.99 4.50 -7.26
N ASP A 62 17.29 4.67 -8.54
CA ASP A 62 18.66 4.76 -9.05
C ASP A 62 19.38 6.03 -8.58
N GLN A 63 18.68 7.16 -8.42
CA GLN A 63 19.29 8.45 -8.10
C GLN A 63 19.42 8.75 -6.62
N CYS A 64 18.54 8.21 -5.76
CA CYS A 64 18.57 8.57 -4.34
C CYS A 64 18.19 7.45 -3.36
N TRP A 65 17.08 6.72 -3.60
CA TRP A 65 16.49 5.92 -2.53
C TRP A 65 17.31 4.67 -2.17
N ASN A 66 17.90 3.99 -3.13
CA ASN A 66 18.76 2.83 -2.90
C ASN A 66 20.04 3.18 -2.11
N THR A 67 20.52 4.42 -2.20
CA THR A 67 21.70 4.91 -1.50
C THR A 67 21.36 5.67 -0.21
N THR A 68 20.06 5.97 0.03
CA THR A 68 19.63 6.60 1.29
C THR A 68 19.89 5.64 2.46
N PRO A 69 20.65 6.07 3.50
CA PRO A 69 20.93 5.21 4.65
C PRO A 69 19.66 4.65 5.28
N ALA A 70 19.70 3.39 5.70
CA ALA A 70 18.55 2.71 6.28
C ALA A 70 17.94 3.47 7.48
N ALA A 71 18.82 4.05 8.33
CA ALA A 71 18.38 4.88 9.45
C ALA A 71 17.60 6.13 9.02
N ASP A 72 17.96 6.74 7.87
CA ASP A 72 17.27 7.93 7.35
C ASP A 72 15.92 7.55 6.75
N ARG A 73 15.84 6.43 6.01
CA ARG A 73 14.56 5.86 5.58
C ARG A 73 13.65 5.59 6.79
N GLY A 74 14.20 5.01 7.85
CA GLY A 74 13.50 4.77 9.10
C GLY A 74 12.96 6.03 9.77
N ARG A 75 13.73 7.14 9.76
CA ARG A 75 13.29 8.44 10.29
C ARG A 75 12.12 9.02 9.50
N ILE A 76 12.17 8.94 8.16
CA ILE A 76 11.08 9.40 7.29
C ILE A 76 9.79 8.61 7.59
N LEU A 77 9.88 7.27 7.67
CA LEU A 77 8.71 6.43 7.99
C LEU A 77 8.17 6.71 9.40
N SER A 78 9.01 6.88 10.39
CA SER A 78 8.60 7.24 11.76
C SER A 78 7.92 8.62 11.79
N ASN A 79 8.40 9.57 10.97
CA ASN A 79 7.75 10.86 10.81
C ASN A 79 6.38 10.72 10.14
N LEU A 80 6.28 9.89 9.09
CA LEU A 80 5.00 9.58 8.44
C LEU A 80 4.00 8.97 9.43
N GLY A 81 4.42 8.03 10.27
CA GLY A 81 3.57 7.48 11.33
C GLY A 81 3.01 8.55 12.28
N ARG A 82 3.83 9.52 12.67
CA ARG A 82 3.38 10.67 13.48
C ARG A 82 2.37 11.57 12.74
N LEU A 83 2.60 11.83 11.45
CA LEU A 83 1.66 12.59 10.62
C LEU A 83 0.34 11.85 10.43
N VAL A 84 0.37 10.53 10.26
CA VAL A 84 -0.83 9.69 10.20
C VAL A 84 -1.66 9.86 11.49
N LEU A 85 -1.04 9.76 12.67
CA LEU A 85 -1.75 9.96 13.94
C LEU A 85 -2.25 11.40 14.11
N LYS A 86 -1.50 12.40 13.69
CA LYS A 86 -1.92 13.81 13.74
C LYS A 86 -3.16 14.08 12.88
N ASN A 87 -3.33 13.31 11.80
CA ASN A 87 -4.45 13.42 10.86
C ASN A 87 -5.50 12.31 11.05
N ILE A 88 -5.62 11.75 12.27
CA ILE A 88 -6.51 10.62 12.55
C ILE A 88 -7.96 10.91 12.18
N ASP A 89 -8.47 12.09 12.47
CA ASP A 89 -9.86 12.47 12.18
C ASP A 89 -10.12 12.56 10.67
N LEU A 90 -9.18 13.13 9.91
CA LEU A 90 -9.27 13.17 8.45
C LEU A 90 -9.25 11.76 7.86
N LEU A 91 -8.22 10.99 8.17
CA LEU A 91 -8.02 9.64 7.61
C LEU A 91 -9.17 8.69 7.96
N SER A 92 -9.62 8.70 9.23
CA SER A 92 -10.71 7.81 9.65
C SER A 92 -12.06 8.21 9.04
N THR A 93 -12.31 9.51 8.85
CA THR A 93 -13.52 9.98 8.15
C THR A 93 -13.49 9.58 6.69
N VAL A 94 -12.36 9.77 6.01
CA VAL A 94 -12.17 9.37 4.61
C VAL A 94 -12.36 7.85 4.47
N GLU A 95 -11.70 7.04 5.31
CA GLU A 95 -11.82 5.57 5.26
C GLU A 95 -13.26 5.11 5.54
N ALA A 96 -13.95 5.73 6.51
CA ALA A 96 -15.33 5.38 6.82
C ALA A 96 -16.29 5.67 5.64
N LEU A 97 -16.06 6.76 4.91
CA LEU A 97 -16.85 7.12 3.73
C LEU A 97 -16.50 6.27 2.51
N ASP A 98 -15.22 6.02 2.29
CA ASP A 98 -14.67 5.36 1.11
C ASP A 98 -14.97 3.84 1.13
N VAL A 99 -14.87 3.22 2.31
CA VAL A 99 -15.02 1.77 2.52
C VAL A 99 -16.40 1.40 3.08
N GLY A 100 -17.10 2.33 3.74
CA GLY A 100 -18.38 2.08 4.40
C GLY A 100 -18.27 1.41 5.78
N LYS A 101 -17.08 1.39 6.41
CA LYS A 101 -16.89 0.79 7.72
C LYS A 101 -17.24 1.74 8.87
N PRO A 102 -17.52 1.22 10.09
CA PRO A 102 -17.74 2.05 11.26
C PRO A 102 -16.54 2.97 11.56
N LEU A 103 -16.83 4.21 11.97
CA LEU A 103 -15.78 5.21 12.26
C LEU A 103 -14.78 4.74 13.33
N THR A 104 -15.25 3.99 14.33
CA THR A 104 -14.39 3.42 15.37
C THR A 104 -13.37 2.42 14.80
N GLN A 105 -13.80 1.60 13.83
CA GLN A 105 -12.91 0.71 13.11
C GLN A 105 -11.92 1.47 12.23
N ALA A 106 -12.39 2.47 11.49
CA ALA A 106 -11.52 3.35 10.69
C ALA A 106 -10.45 4.03 11.56
N GLN A 107 -10.80 4.51 12.77
CA GLN A 107 -9.84 5.04 13.73
C GLN A 107 -8.81 4.00 14.20
N ALA A 108 -9.24 2.75 14.41
CA ALA A 108 -8.32 1.66 14.75
C ALA A 108 -7.35 1.37 13.58
N ASP A 109 -7.83 1.43 12.34
CA ASP A 109 -7.01 1.22 11.14
C ASP A 109 -5.98 2.34 10.94
N VAL A 110 -6.32 3.60 11.25
CA VAL A 110 -5.35 4.72 11.27
C VAL A 110 -4.23 4.46 12.28
N ARG A 111 -4.60 4.01 13.51
CA ARG A 111 -3.60 3.67 14.53
C ARG A 111 -2.73 2.49 14.09
N ALA A 112 -3.31 1.49 13.44
CA ALA A 112 -2.56 0.37 12.88
C ALA A 112 -1.59 0.82 11.78
N LEU A 113 -2.03 1.68 10.84
CA LEU A 113 -1.16 2.26 9.81
C LEU A 113 0.03 2.99 10.43
N ALA A 114 -0.22 3.84 11.41
CA ALA A 114 0.85 4.55 12.13
C ALA A 114 1.83 3.58 12.79
N ARG A 115 1.31 2.52 13.42
CA ARG A 115 2.13 1.49 14.07
C ARG A 115 2.97 0.70 13.06
N TYR A 116 2.45 0.42 11.86
CA TYR A 116 3.25 -0.18 10.78
C TYR A 116 4.41 0.75 10.37
N MET A 117 4.16 2.06 10.23
CA MET A 117 5.23 3.02 9.90
C MET A 117 6.30 3.09 10.98
N GLU A 118 5.93 3.08 12.27
CA GLU A 118 6.88 3.00 13.39
C GLU A 118 7.67 1.69 13.37
N PHE A 119 6.98 0.56 13.22
CA PHE A 119 7.61 -0.76 13.24
C PHE A 119 8.64 -0.91 12.13
N TYR A 120 8.22 -0.66 10.87
CA TYR A 120 9.13 -0.79 9.74
C TYR A 120 10.20 0.31 9.73
N GLY A 121 9.88 1.52 10.18
CA GLY A 121 10.85 2.58 10.37
C GLY A 121 11.95 2.17 11.37
N GLY A 122 11.56 1.56 12.50
CA GLY A 122 12.49 1.02 13.49
C GLY A 122 13.25 -0.22 13.04
N ALA A 123 12.70 -0.99 12.08
CA ALA A 123 13.31 -2.21 11.55
C ALA A 123 14.27 -1.94 10.37
N ALA A 124 14.22 -0.76 9.76
CA ALA A 124 14.91 -0.47 8.50
C ALA A 124 16.43 -0.76 8.55
N ASP A 125 17.10 -0.45 9.65
CA ASP A 125 18.52 -0.68 9.88
C ASP A 125 18.82 -1.95 10.70
N LYS A 126 17.84 -2.85 10.88
CA LYS A 126 17.98 -4.10 11.65
C LYS A 126 17.93 -5.36 10.77
N VAL A 127 17.79 -5.20 9.45
CA VAL A 127 17.80 -6.32 8.51
C VAL A 127 19.24 -6.62 8.10
N HIS A 128 19.78 -7.71 8.65
CA HIS A 128 21.17 -8.11 8.47
C HIS A 128 21.31 -9.25 7.44
N GLY A 129 22.50 -9.34 6.83
CA GLY A 129 22.96 -10.55 6.19
C GLY A 129 23.55 -11.54 7.21
N GLU A 130 24.11 -12.63 6.73
CA GLU A 130 24.68 -13.70 7.53
C GLU A 130 26.12 -13.96 7.09
N THR A 131 26.98 -14.32 8.03
CA THR A 131 28.29 -14.93 7.75
C THR A 131 28.14 -16.45 7.83
N ILE A 132 28.58 -17.15 6.79
CA ILE A 132 28.35 -18.57 6.62
C ILE A 132 29.70 -19.30 6.81
N PRO A 133 29.82 -20.28 7.73
CA PRO A 133 31.00 -21.14 7.85
C PRO A 133 31.24 -21.88 6.53
N TYR A 134 32.51 -21.84 6.06
CA TYR A 134 32.92 -22.50 4.82
C TYR A 134 34.36 -23.02 4.95
N LEU A 135 34.97 -23.39 3.84
CA LEU A 135 36.35 -23.90 3.80
C LEU A 135 37.40 -22.88 4.25
N GLU A 136 38.50 -23.36 4.75
CA GLU A 136 39.66 -22.51 5.13
C GLU A 136 40.11 -21.65 3.94
N GLY A 137 40.43 -20.38 4.20
CA GLY A 137 40.82 -19.40 3.18
C GLY A 137 39.67 -18.70 2.46
N TYR A 138 38.38 -19.04 2.77
CA TYR A 138 37.22 -18.37 2.21
C TYR A 138 36.41 -17.63 3.28
N THR A 139 35.90 -16.44 2.91
CA THR A 139 34.87 -15.71 3.67
C THR A 139 33.58 -15.71 2.85
N VAL A 140 32.51 -16.28 3.41
CA VAL A 140 31.19 -16.34 2.76
C VAL A 140 30.17 -15.55 3.60
N TYR A 141 29.45 -14.66 2.96
CA TYR A 141 28.39 -13.87 3.58
C TYR A 141 27.25 -13.59 2.62
N THR A 142 26.07 -13.29 3.15
CA THR A 142 24.92 -12.82 2.38
C THR A 142 24.69 -11.33 2.61
N LEU A 143 24.19 -10.65 1.58
CA LEU A 143 23.68 -9.27 1.68
C LEU A 143 22.17 -9.26 1.44
N ARG A 144 21.49 -8.39 2.14
CA ARG A 144 20.07 -8.08 1.89
C ARG A 144 19.99 -6.80 1.08
N GLU A 145 19.48 -6.92 -0.14
CA GLU A 145 19.35 -5.80 -1.08
C GLU A 145 17.87 -5.58 -1.43
N PRO A 146 17.46 -4.34 -1.75
CA PRO A 146 16.10 -4.07 -2.22
C PRO A 146 15.85 -4.74 -3.58
N HIS A 147 14.60 -5.11 -3.83
CA HIS A 147 14.18 -5.59 -5.16
C HIS A 147 14.33 -4.51 -6.24
N GLY A 148 14.11 -3.26 -5.91
CA GLY A 148 14.03 -2.13 -6.83
C GLY A 148 12.64 -1.49 -6.85
N VAL A 149 11.99 -1.47 -8.00
CA VAL A 149 10.61 -0.97 -8.14
C VAL A 149 9.61 -2.06 -7.79
N THR A 150 8.72 -1.79 -6.85
CA THR A 150 7.69 -2.72 -6.40
C THR A 150 6.29 -2.23 -6.73
N GLY A 151 5.46 -3.12 -7.29
CA GLY A 151 4.05 -2.88 -7.53
C GLY A 151 3.18 -3.35 -6.37
N HIS A 152 2.23 -2.54 -5.94
CA HIS A 152 1.32 -2.84 -4.84
C HIS A 152 -0.12 -2.68 -5.30
N ILE A 153 -0.91 -3.75 -5.24
CA ILE A 153 -2.34 -3.73 -5.57
C ILE A 153 -3.11 -4.02 -4.29
N VAL A 154 -3.86 -3.01 -3.84
CA VAL A 154 -4.53 -2.98 -2.54
C VAL A 154 -6.04 -3.03 -2.72
N PRO A 155 -6.76 -3.93 -2.01
CA PRO A 155 -8.21 -4.04 -2.08
C PRO A 155 -8.92 -2.94 -1.29
N TRP A 156 -10.26 -2.95 -1.40
CA TRP A 156 -11.15 -1.94 -0.82
C TRP A 156 -11.41 -2.08 0.68
N ASN A 157 -11.28 -3.28 1.26
CA ASN A 157 -11.79 -3.55 2.62
C ASN A 157 -10.93 -3.00 3.77
N TYR A 158 -9.59 -3.06 3.64
CA TYR A 158 -8.63 -2.59 4.66
C TYR A 158 -7.46 -1.81 4.02
N PRO A 159 -7.73 -0.73 3.26
CA PRO A 159 -6.68 -0.04 2.50
C PRO A 159 -5.54 0.43 3.40
N MET A 160 -5.80 1.08 4.54
CA MET A 160 -4.75 1.57 5.45
C MET A 160 -3.85 0.47 5.99
N GLN A 161 -4.43 -0.64 6.45
CA GLN A 161 -3.64 -1.73 7.02
C GLN A 161 -2.79 -2.42 5.96
N ILE A 162 -3.33 -2.61 4.77
CA ILE A 162 -2.62 -3.29 3.68
C ILE A 162 -1.52 -2.39 3.11
N ILE A 163 -1.76 -1.08 2.96
CA ILE A 163 -0.72 -0.10 2.62
C ILE A 163 0.38 -0.14 3.69
N GLY A 164 0.00 -0.10 4.96
CA GLY A 164 0.95 -0.11 6.08
C GLY A 164 1.92 -1.28 6.01
N ARG A 165 1.43 -2.50 5.85
CA ARG A 165 2.26 -3.71 5.85
C ARG A 165 2.98 -3.99 4.53
N SER A 166 2.45 -3.58 3.37
CA SER A 166 3.09 -3.82 2.07
C SER A 166 4.00 -2.68 1.64
N VAL A 167 3.45 -1.46 1.50
CA VAL A 167 4.21 -0.26 1.09
C VAL A 167 5.19 0.15 2.18
N GLY A 168 4.77 0.14 3.46
CA GLY A 168 5.65 0.50 4.57
C GLY A 168 6.89 -0.40 4.66
N ALA A 169 6.70 -1.72 4.52
CA ALA A 169 7.81 -2.68 4.50
C ALA A 169 8.74 -2.44 3.28
N ALA A 170 8.16 -2.24 2.09
CA ALA A 170 8.93 -2.01 0.88
C ALA A 170 9.79 -0.74 0.97
N LEU A 171 9.21 0.37 1.44
CA LEU A 171 9.93 1.64 1.62
C LEU A 171 11.05 1.50 2.66
N ALA A 172 10.80 0.85 3.79
CA ALA A 172 11.83 0.63 4.82
C ALA A 172 13.05 -0.11 4.28
N MET A 173 12.80 -1.12 3.43
CA MET A 173 13.86 -1.95 2.84
C MET A 173 14.52 -1.30 1.60
N GLY A 174 14.20 -0.04 1.29
CA GLY A 174 14.85 0.71 0.21
C GLY A 174 14.24 0.49 -1.18
N ASN A 175 13.08 -0.14 -1.28
CA ASN A 175 12.35 -0.25 -2.53
C ASN A 175 11.56 1.04 -2.83
N THR A 176 11.34 1.33 -4.10
CA THR A 176 10.37 2.33 -4.55
C THR A 176 9.05 1.65 -4.91
N CYS A 177 7.94 2.39 -4.79
CA CYS A 177 6.61 1.82 -4.85
C CYS A 177 5.73 2.48 -5.93
N VAL A 178 5.02 1.65 -6.68
CA VAL A 178 3.85 2.04 -7.47
C VAL A 178 2.62 1.36 -6.87
N LEU A 179 1.73 2.17 -6.28
CA LEU A 179 0.53 1.72 -5.60
C LEU A 179 -0.70 1.91 -6.48
N LYS A 180 -1.41 0.82 -6.75
CA LYS A 180 -2.74 0.82 -7.37
C LYS A 180 -3.78 0.46 -6.29
N PRO A 181 -4.50 1.43 -5.72
CA PRO A 181 -5.61 1.15 -4.82
C PRO A 181 -6.82 0.60 -5.58
N ALA A 182 -7.76 -0.03 -4.87
CA ALA A 182 -9.05 -0.39 -5.44
C ALA A 182 -9.78 0.87 -5.93
N GLU A 183 -10.46 0.76 -7.06
CA GLU A 183 -11.24 1.85 -7.65
C GLU A 183 -12.42 2.26 -6.78
N GLU A 184 -12.94 1.33 -5.97
CA GLU A 184 -14.04 1.56 -5.03
C GLU A 184 -13.62 2.25 -3.73
N ALA A 185 -12.31 2.28 -3.39
CA ALA A 185 -11.80 2.82 -2.13
C ALA A 185 -10.35 3.31 -2.27
N CYS A 186 -10.16 4.43 -2.96
CA CYS A 186 -8.83 4.95 -3.25
C CYS A 186 -8.44 6.21 -2.46
N LEU A 187 -9.40 6.93 -1.87
CA LEU A 187 -9.14 8.21 -1.22
C LEU A 187 -8.17 8.09 -0.03
N THR A 188 -8.26 6.99 0.70
CA THR A 188 -7.32 6.71 1.80
C THR A 188 -5.89 6.59 1.31
N ALA A 189 -5.68 5.89 0.18
CA ALA A 189 -4.34 5.73 -0.43
C ALA A 189 -3.77 7.07 -0.91
N LEU A 190 -4.61 7.91 -1.53
CA LEU A 190 -4.22 9.25 -1.97
C LEU A 190 -3.91 10.18 -0.80
N THR A 191 -4.71 10.11 0.28
CA THR A 191 -4.46 10.89 1.51
C THR A 191 -3.15 10.45 2.18
N PHE A 192 -2.89 9.15 2.28
CA PHE A 192 -1.62 8.61 2.76
C PHE A 192 -0.43 9.09 1.93
N ALA A 193 -0.56 9.10 0.60
CA ALA A 193 0.49 9.56 -0.30
C ALA A 193 0.81 11.05 -0.12
N ASN A 194 -0.21 11.87 0.13
CA ASN A 194 -0.02 13.29 0.46
C ASN A 194 0.77 13.46 1.77
N LEU A 195 0.43 12.68 2.80
CA LEU A 195 1.18 12.70 4.07
C LEU A 195 2.61 12.17 3.91
N ALA A 196 2.85 11.24 2.99
CA ALA A 196 4.19 10.75 2.70
C ALA A 196 5.09 11.85 2.10
N ILE A 197 4.55 12.69 1.22
CA ILE A 197 5.26 13.89 0.72
C ILE A 197 5.57 14.84 1.87
N GLU A 198 4.60 15.12 2.74
CA GLU A 198 4.77 16.00 3.90
C GLU A 198 5.79 15.44 4.90
N ALA A 199 5.88 14.11 5.03
CA ALA A 199 6.87 13.44 5.86
C ALA A 199 8.31 13.57 5.35
N GLY A 200 8.50 14.03 4.12
CA GLY A 200 9.79 14.17 3.47
C GLY A 200 10.22 12.98 2.61
N LEU A 201 9.25 12.13 2.19
CA LEU A 201 9.55 11.06 1.24
C LEU A 201 9.98 11.68 -0.10
N PRO A 202 11.13 11.30 -0.68
CA PRO A 202 11.62 11.88 -1.92
C PRO A 202 10.64 11.65 -3.09
N LYS A 203 10.62 12.59 -4.03
CA LYS A 203 9.77 12.52 -5.22
C LYS A 203 10.02 11.21 -6.00
N GLY A 204 8.96 10.54 -6.41
CA GLY A 204 9.02 9.30 -7.17
C GLY A 204 9.22 8.02 -6.34
N VAL A 205 9.59 8.13 -5.06
CA VAL A 205 9.75 6.95 -4.19
C VAL A 205 8.40 6.26 -3.93
N LEU A 206 7.32 7.02 -3.84
CA LEU A 206 5.94 6.52 -3.84
C LEU A 206 5.16 7.19 -4.96
N ASN A 207 4.54 6.38 -5.82
CA ASN A 207 3.62 6.79 -6.86
C ASN A 207 2.27 6.10 -6.63
N VAL A 208 1.16 6.80 -6.85
CA VAL A 208 -0.18 6.25 -6.65
C VAL A 208 -1.02 6.50 -7.90
N VAL A 209 -1.50 5.42 -8.49
CA VAL A 209 -2.30 5.45 -9.74
C VAL A 209 -3.63 4.75 -9.49
N PRO A 210 -4.71 5.50 -9.14
CA PRO A 210 -6.07 4.96 -9.13
C PRO A 210 -6.48 4.55 -10.54
N GLY A 211 -7.38 3.58 -10.65
CA GLY A 211 -7.87 3.11 -11.94
C GLY A 211 -8.41 1.69 -11.87
N LEU A 212 -9.05 1.24 -12.94
CA LEU A 212 -9.66 -0.07 -13.03
C LEU A 212 -8.62 -1.19 -12.91
N GLY A 213 -8.96 -2.25 -12.15
CA GLY A 213 -8.10 -3.42 -12.03
C GLY A 213 -7.70 -4.03 -13.37
N ALA A 214 -8.63 -4.09 -14.32
CA ALA A 214 -8.41 -4.63 -15.66
C ALA A 214 -7.56 -3.72 -16.58
N LYS A 215 -7.44 -2.42 -16.27
CA LYS A 215 -6.59 -1.47 -17.01
C LYS A 215 -5.27 -1.25 -16.25
N ALA A 216 -5.28 -0.38 -15.23
CA ALA A 216 -4.08 -0.01 -14.46
C ALA A 216 -3.44 -1.20 -13.71
N GLY A 217 -4.26 -2.08 -13.10
CA GLY A 217 -3.76 -3.27 -12.40
C GLY A 217 -3.09 -4.27 -13.33
N ALA A 218 -3.70 -4.56 -14.47
CA ALA A 218 -3.14 -5.46 -15.48
C ALA A 218 -1.85 -4.89 -16.08
N ALA A 219 -1.81 -3.59 -16.38
CA ALA A 219 -0.61 -2.90 -16.88
C ALA A 219 0.54 -2.98 -15.87
N LEU A 220 0.26 -2.74 -14.58
CA LEU A 220 1.26 -2.84 -13.51
C LEU A 220 1.86 -4.25 -13.43
N CYS A 221 1.01 -5.29 -13.50
CA CYS A 221 1.47 -6.68 -13.41
C CYS A 221 2.29 -7.14 -14.62
N ALA A 222 2.02 -6.59 -15.80
CA ALA A 222 2.69 -6.97 -17.04
C ALA A 222 3.96 -6.16 -17.34
N HIS A 223 4.21 -5.09 -16.60
CA HIS A 223 5.28 -4.15 -16.92
C HIS A 223 6.66 -4.70 -16.57
N LYS A 224 7.59 -4.65 -17.53
CA LYS A 224 8.96 -5.20 -17.40
C LYS A 224 9.85 -4.46 -16.38
N GLY A 225 9.48 -3.23 -16.01
CA GLY A 225 10.22 -2.43 -15.03
C GLY A 225 9.85 -2.72 -13.57
N ILE A 226 8.96 -3.68 -13.29
CA ILE A 226 8.61 -4.12 -11.94
C ILE A 226 9.52 -5.27 -11.51
N ASN A 227 9.99 -5.22 -10.27
CA ASN A 227 10.89 -6.23 -9.69
C ASN A 227 10.20 -7.12 -8.63
N HIS A 228 9.06 -6.70 -8.09
CA HIS A 228 8.23 -7.46 -7.17
C HIS A 228 6.79 -6.96 -7.21
N ILE A 229 5.81 -7.85 -7.04
CA ILE A 229 4.40 -7.48 -6.92
C ILE A 229 3.85 -7.98 -5.58
N SER A 230 3.20 -7.09 -4.85
CA SER A 230 2.38 -7.39 -3.69
C SER A 230 0.91 -7.21 -4.07
N PHE A 231 0.13 -8.26 -3.98
CA PHE A 231 -1.30 -8.28 -4.29
C PHE A 231 -2.09 -8.81 -3.11
N THR A 232 -3.14 -8.08 -2.75
CA THR A 232 -4.17 -8.56 -1.80
C THR A 232 -5.53 -8.49 -2.49
N GLY A 233 -6.28 -9.60 -2.51
CA GLY A 233 -7.60 -9.64 -3.14
C GLY A 233 -8.14 -11.05 -3.36
N SER A 234 -8.98 -11.23 -4.39
CA SER A 234 -9.59 -12.52 -4.68
C SER A 234 -8.60 -13.55 -5.25
N VAL A 235 -8.87 -14.84 -5.00
CA VAL A 235 -8.08 -15.96 -5.56
C VAL A 235 -8.07 -15.91 -7.09
N THR A 236 -9.20 -15.56 -7.71
CA THR A 236 -9.31 -15.44 -9.17
C THR A 236 -8.37 -14.38 -9.72
N THR A 237 -8.39 -13.19 -9.15
CA THR A 237 -7.49 -12.10 -9.56
C THR A 237 -6.02 -12.43 -9.22
N GLY A 238 -5.75 -13.07 -8.07
CA GLY A 238 -4.40 -13.49 -7.70
C GLY A 238 -3.76 -14.45 -8.71
N ARG A 239 -4.56 -15.35 -9.30
CA ARG A 239 -4.09 -16.21 -10.40
C ARG A 239 -3.69 -15.43 -11.65
N LEU A 240 -4.48 -14.40 -12.00
CA LEU A 240 -4.17 -13.53 -13.15
C LEU A 240 -2.89 -12.71 -12.90
N VAL A 241 -2.74 -12.15 -11.69
CA VAL A 241 -1.54 -11.43 -11.27
C VAL A 241 -0.30 -12.33 -11.37
N GLN A 242 -0.38 -13.55 -10.80
CA GLN A 242 0.73 -14.50 -10.82
C GLN A 242 1.09 -14.92 -12.25
N ALA A 243 0.10 -15.19 -13.09
CA ALA A 243 0.32 -15.56 -14.49
C ALA A 243 0.96 -14.40 -15.30
N SER A 244 0.51 -13.17 -15.08
CA SER A 244 1.09 -11.98 -15.73
C SER A 244 2.55 -11.76 -15.32
N ALA A 245 2.83 -11.79 -14.01
CA ALA A 245 4.17 -11.60 -13.46
C ALA A 245 5.16 -12.69 -13.92
N ALA A 246 4.69 -13.92 -14.11
CA ALA A 246 5.50 -15.06 -14.56
C ALA A 246 6.14 -14.81 -15.95
N ASN A 247 5.48 -14.04 -16.83
CA ASN A 247 6.03 -13.69 -18.16
C ASN A 247 7.34 -12.90 -18.05
N ASN A 248 7.54 -12.16 -16.97
CA ASN A 248 8.74 -11.36 -16.72
C ASN A 248 9.60 -11.93 -15.56
N ILE A 249 9.26 -13.14 -15.07
CA ILE A 249 9.95 -13.82 -13.95
C ILE A 249 9.96 -12.95 -12.68
N VAL A 250 8.89 -12.17 -12.45
CA VAL A 250 8.75 -11.29 -11.30
C VAL A 250 8.17 -12.08 -10.11
N PRO A 251 8.81 -12.06 -8.93
CA PRO A 251 8.26 -12.68 -7.73
C PRO A 251 7.01 -11.93 -7.25
N VAL A 252 6.05 -12.71 -6.72
CA VAL A 252 4.76 -12.20 -6.27
C VAL A 252 4.49 -12.65 -4.84
N THR A 253 4.04 -11.71 -4.00
CA THR A 253 3.42 -12.01 -2.70
C THR A 253 1.90 -11.90 -2.86
N LEU A 254 1.18 -12.99 -2.60
CA LEU A 254 -0.26 -13.07 -2.73
C LEU A 254 -0.91 -13.24 -1.35
N GLU A 255 -1.77 -12.29 -0.99
CA GLU A 255 -2.66 -12.35 0.17
C GLU A 255 -4.08 -12.52 -0.35
N LEU A 256 -4.65 -13.69 -0.18
CA LEU A 256 -5.88 -14.10 -0.85
C LEU A 256 -7.03 -14.34 0.13
N GLY A 257 -8.24 -14.45 -0.41
CA GLY A 257 -9.43 -14.69 0.37
C GLY A 257 -9.43 -16.05 1.08
N GLY A 258 -10.02 -16.06 2.24
CA GLY A 258 -10.22 -17.23 3.09
C GLY A 258 -11.26 -16.96 4.16
N LYS A 259 -11.65 -17.98 4.91
CA LYS A 259 -12.52 -17.90 6.07
C LYS A 259 -11.87 -18.66 7.22
N SER A 260 -11.42 -17.92 8.23
CA SER A 260 -10.81 -18.50 9.43
C SER A 260 -11.89 -19.17 10.30
N PRO A 261 -11.71 -20.46 10.71
CA PRO A 261 -12.64 -21.09 11.64
C PRO A 261 -12.51 -20.50 13.03
N GLN A 262 -13.63 -20.45 13.75
CA GLN A 262 -13.67 -20.12 15.17
C GLN A 262 -14.03 -21.39 15.93
N LEU A 263 -13.14 -21.86 16.82
CA LEU A 263 -13.29 -23.09 17.55
C LEU A 263 -13.65 -22.79 19.01
N PHE A 264 -14.80 -23.32 19.46
CA PHE A 264 -15.29 -23.21 20.83
C PHE A 264 -15.40 -24.59 21.42
N PHE A 265 -14.74 -24.79 22.54
CA PHE A 265 -14.88 -26.00 23.33
C PHE A 265 -15.97 -25.82 24.39
N GLU A 266 -16.48 -26.90 24.95
CA GLU A 266 -17.60 -26.90 25.93
C GLU A 266 -17.31 -26.15 27.24
N ASP A 267 -16.03 -26.03 27.60
CA ASP A 267 -15.55 -25.34 28.78
C ASP A 267 -15.25 -23.84 28.56
N ALA A 268 -15.50 -23.33 27.33
CA ALA A 268 -15.26 -21.92 27.02
C ALA A 268 -16.22 -20.98 27.77
N ASN A 269 -15.68 -19.90 28.31
CA ASN A 269 -16.50 -18.83 28.88
C ASN A 269 -17.13 -18.00 27.74
N LEU A 270 -18.39 -18.34 27.42
CA LEU A 270 -19.10 -17.67 26.30
C LEU A 270 -19.35 -16.18 26.55
N GLU A 271 -19.55 -15.76 27.80
CA GLU A 271 -19.81 -14.37 28.12
C GLU A 271 -18.62 -13.47 27.81
N SER A 272 -17.40 -13.93 28.10
CA SER A 272 -16.17 -13.24 27.75
C SER A 272 -15.77 -13.40 26.27
N ALA A 273 -16.12 -14.51 25.63
CA ALA A 273 -15.78 -14.82 24.25
C ALA A 273 -16.69 -14.14 23.22
N LEU A 274 -17.98 -13.94 23.57
CA LEU A 274 -19.00 -13.43 22.65
C LEU A 274 -18.65 -12.11 21.96
N PRO A 275 -18.10 -11.09 22.64
CA PRO A 275 -17.68 -9.85 21.98
C PRO A 275 -16.62 -10.07 20.90
N PHE A 276 -15.67 -10.98 21.12
CA PHE A 276 -14.62 -11.31 20.14
C PHE A 276 -15.19 -12.07 18.94
N LEU A 277 -16.14 -12.97 19.18
CA LEU A 277 -16.84 -13.73 18.14
C LEU A 277 -17.60 -12.84 17.19
N VAL A 278 -18.40 -11.94 17.76
CA VAL A 278 -19.18 -10.98 16.98
C VAL A 278 -18.26 -10.11 16.15
N ASN A 279 -17.21 -9.56 16.77
CA ASN A 279 -16.25 -8.68 16.08
C ASN A 279 -15.44 -9.40 15.00
N ALA A 280 -15.22 -10.71 15.12
CA ALA A 280 -14.50 -11.49 14.12
C ALA A 280 -15.42 -12.04 12.99
N GLY A 281 -16.73 -12.01 13.19
CA GLY A 281 -17.73 -12.49 12.24
C GLY A 281 -18.36 -11.41 11.34
N ILE A 282 -18.17 -10.17 11.72
CA ILE A 282 -18.66 -8.98 11.01
C ILE A 282 -17.44 -8.29 10.33
#